data_dc971673aa900ceee970db356f5b8d5e
#
_entry.id   dc971673aa900ceee970db356f5b8d5e
#
_cell.length_a   1.000
_cell.length_b   1.000
_cell.length_c   1.000
_cell.angle_alpha   90.00
_cell.angle_beta   90.00
_cell.angle_gamma   90.00
#
_symmetry.space_group_name_H-M   'P 1'
#
loop_
_entity.id
_entity.type
_entity.pdbx_description
1 polymer ?
#
loop_
_entity_poly.entity_id
_entity_poly.type
_entity_poly.pdbx_seq_one_letter_code
_entity_poly.pdbx_strand_id
1 'polypeptide(L)'
;MLFRTIYNVIIEISFPILWIIGLFSKKINLFTRGRSKTFKILKSKSLDSNKWVWFHVASLGEFEQAKPLIIAYKKHFPKDKILLTFFSPSGYEIKKNFSYADCICYLPWDTIKNVNRFLDFCNVKLAIFVKYEFWPNFFKGLHKRKIPVYSVSSIFRPQQLFFRWYGVGYRKLLYGVKHYFVQNDLSKKLLNNLGINAVSVNGDTRIDRVYQMVKQENKLEIMDDFTSGIKCFVAGSTWPEDHNLIE
;
A
#
# COMPACT_ATOMS: atom_id res chain seq x y z
N MET A 1 3.10 -21.97 15.45
CA MET A 1 2.30 -21.42 16.56
C MET A 1 2.99 -20.26 17.23
N LEU A 2 4.23 -20.42 17.67
CA LEU A 2 5.04 -19.42 18.39
C LEU A 2 5.15 -18.04 17.71
N PHE A 3 5.55 -18.00 16.41
CA PHE A 3 5.67 -16.74 15.65
C PHE A 3 4.42 -15.85 15.76
N ARG A 4 3.26 -16.45 15.60
CA ARG A 4 2.00 -15.69 15.60
C ARG A 4 1.62 -15.19 16.99
N THR A 5 1.90 -15.97 18.04
CA THR A 5 1.70 -15.53 19.42
C THR A 5 2.56 -14.32 19.72
N ILE A 6 3.87 -14.41 19.40
CA ILE A 6 4.81 -13.29 19.58
C ILE A 6 4.36 -12.05 18.77
N TYR A 7 3.99 -12.23 17.50
CA TYR A 7 3.48 -11.14 16.67
C TYR A 7 2.26 -10.46 17.30
N ASN A 8 1.28 -11.22 17.75
CA ASN A 8 0.06 -10.66 18.35
C ASN A 8 0.38 -9.87 19.63
N VAL A 9 1.26 -10.38 20.49
CA VAL A 9 1.67 -9.68 21.72
C VAL A 9 2.36 -8.35 21.35
N ILE A 10 3.28 -8.37 20.40
CA ILE A 10 3.97 -7.16 19.95
C ILE A 10 2.97 -6.14 19.38
N ILE A 11 2.05 -6.59 18.53
CA ILE A 11 1.04 -5.71 17.91
C ILE A 11 0.10 -5.11 18.96
N GLU A 12 -0.35 -5.88 19.94
CA GLU A 12 -1.25 -5.39 20.99
C GLU A 12 -0.55 -4.35 21.90
N ILE A 13 0.70 -4.60 22.27
CA ILE A 13 1.49 -3.70 23.13
C ILE A 13 1.92 -2.44 22.36
N SER A 14 2.25 -2.54 21.08
CA SER A 14 2.78 -1.42 20.30
C SER A 14 1.78 -0.28 20.11
N PHE A 15 0.47 -0.55 20.04
CA PHE A 15 -0.53 0.50 19.81
C PHE A 15 -0.65 1.48 20.98
N PRO A 16 -0.79 1.06 22.26
CA PRO A 16 -0.78 2.00 23.40
C PRO A 16 0.55 2.75 23.53
N ILE A 17 1.68 2.12 23.24
CA ILE A 17 3.00 2.79 23.24
C ILE A 17 3.01 3.90 22.19
N LEU A 18 2.61 3.62 20.96
CA LEU A 18 2.50 4.61 19.89
C LEU A 18 1.50 5.73 20.22
N TRP A 19 0.45 5.43 20.97
CA TRP A 19 -0.50 6.43 21.42
C TRP A 19 0.14 7.43 22.39
N ILE A 20 0.94 6.94 23.37
CA ILE A 20 1.70 7.77 24.29
C ILE A 20 2.72 8.62 23.53
N ILE A 21 3.52 8.02 22.64
CA ILE A 21 4.50 8.75 21.82
C ILE A 21 3.77 9.80 20.93
N GLY A 22 2.55 9.52 20.53
CA GLY A 22 1.71 10.43 19.75
C GLY A 22 1.38 11.75 20.49
N LEU A 23 1.49 11.80 21.81
CA LEU A 23 1.34 13.05 22.59
C LEU A 23 2.48 14.04 22.30
N PHE A 24 3.65 13.54 21.93
CA PHE A 24 4.86 14.33 21.69
C PHE A 24 5.20 14.46 20.18
N SER A 25 4.53 13.72 19.30
CA SER A 25 4.81 13.72 17.86
C SER A 25 3.54 13.92 17.02
N LYS A 26 3.45 15.04 16.30
CA LYS A 26 2.32 15.35 15.40
C LYS A 26 2.05 14.23 14.39
N LYS A 27 3.10 13.64 13.82
CA LYS A 27 2.97 12.56 12.84
C LYS A 27 2.39 11.29 13.46
N ILE A 28 2.85 10.91 14.65
CA ILE A 28 2.36 9.71 15.36
C ILE A 28 0.96 9.96 15.93
N ASN A 29 0.66 11.18 16.33
CA ASN A 29 -0.70 11.56 16.73
C ASN A 29 -1.70 11.39 15.58
N LEU A 30 -1.39 11.88 14.38
CA LEU A 30 -2.22 11.66 13.18
C LEU A 30 -2.38 10.17 12.87
N PHE A 31 -1.30 9.39 13.03
CA PHE A 31 -1.28 7.96 12.81
C PHE A 31 -2.23 7.21 13.77
N THR A 32 -2.22 7.52 15.05
CA THR A 32 -3.03 6.84 16.07
C THR A 32 -4.48 7.32 16.08
N ARG A 33 -4.70 8.65 16.09
CA ARG A 33 -6.05 9.26 16.05
C ARG A 33 -6.78 8.99 14.74
N GLY A 34 -6.06 8.94 13.63
CA GLY A 34 -6.66 8.60 12.34
C GLY A 34 -7.25 7.19 12.35
N ARG A 35 -6.51 6.22 12.91
CA ARG A 35 -6.99 4.84 13.03
C ARG A 35 -8.18 4.67 13.97
N SER A 36 -8.27 5.44 15.03
CA SER A 36 -9.43 5.39 15.93
C SER A 36 -10.74 5.75 15.24
N LYS A 37 -10.67 6.56 14.18
CA LYS A 37 -11.84 6.97 13.38
C LYS A 37 -12.23 5.96 12.29
N THR A 38 -11.36 5.00 11.95
CA THR A 38 -11.57 4.07 10.84
C THR A 38 -12.91 3.34 10.92
N PHE A 39 -13.25 2.77 12.07
CA PHE A 39 -14.52 2.04 12.22
C PHE A 39 -15.76 2.93 12.17
N LYS A 40 -15.64 4.21 12.55
CA LYS A 40 -16.73 5.19 12.38
C LYS A 40 -16.96 5.48 10.89
N ILE A 41 -15.87 5.65 10.13
CA ILE A 41 -15.92 5.86 8.66
C ILE A 41 -16.52 4.63 7.98
N LEU A 42 -16.04 3.42 8.30
CA LEU A 42 -16.56 2.19 7.72
C LEU A 42 -18.03 1.99 8.02
N LYS A 43 -18.46 2.23 9.26
CA LYS A 43 -19.88 2.12 9.65
C LYS A 43 -20.77 3.07 8.87
N SER A 44 -20.32 4.29 8.58
CA SER A 44 -21.10 5.25 7.78
C SER A 44 -21.25 4.87 6.31
N LYS A 45 -20.39 3.94 5.79
CA LYS A 45 -20.35 3.49 4.39
C LYS A 45 -20.83 2.05 4.19
N SER A 46 -20.98 1.26 5.27
CA SER A 46 -21.29 -0.17 5.23
C SER A 46 -22.78 -0.52 5.07
N LEU A 47 -23.62 0.47 4.86
CA LEU A 47 -25.07 0.27 4.69
C LEU A 47 -25.46 -0.33 3.33
N ASP A 48 -24.51 -0.43 2.42
CA ASP A 48 -24.74 -1.04 1.11
C ASP A 48 -24.38 -2.53 1.16
N SER A 49 -25.28 -3.38 0.67
CA SER A 49 -25.06 -4.81 0.44
C SER A 49 -23.98 -5.11 -0.62
N ASN A 50 -23.34 -4.09 -1.16
CA ASN A 50 -22.35 -4.17 -2.22
C ASN A 50 -21.05 -4.81 -1.75
N LYS A 51 -20.46 -5.63 -2.61
CA LYS A 51 -19.13 -6.19 -2.41
C LYS A 51 -18.07 -5.14 -2.73
N TRP A 52 -17.07 -5.02 -1.85
CA TRP A 52 -15.99 -4.06 -1.98
C TRP A 52 -14.73 -4.65 -2.59
N VAL A 53 -14.10 -3.90 -3.46
CA VAL A 53 -12.73 -4.16 -3.91
C VAL A 53 -11.80 -3.33 -3.04
N TRP A 54 -10.96 -4.03 -2.28
CA TRP A 54 -10.09 -3.39 -1.30
C TRP A 54 -8.68 -3.21 -1.85
N PHE A 55 -8.25 -1.95 -1.96
CA PHE A 55 -6.85 -1.58 -2.24
C PHE A 55 -6.17 -1.13 -0.94
N HIS A 56 -4.99 -1.68 -0.68
CA HIS A 56 -4.16 -1.27 0.45
C HIS A 56 -2.83 -0.72 -0.02
N VAL A 57 -2.45 0.44 0.52
CA VAL A 57 -1.18 1.14 0.26
C VAL A 57 -0.60 1.64 1.58
N ALA A 58 0.71 1.53 1.79
CA ALA A 58 1.30 2.02 3.03
C ALA A 58 1.47 3.54 3.04
N SER A 59 1.82 4.13 1.91
CA SER A 59 2.27 5.53 1.81
C SER A 59 1.77 6.23 0.55
N LEU A 60 2.09 7.52 0.40
CA LEU A 60 1.82 8.28 -0.82
C LEU A 60 2.49 7.65 -2.05
N GLY A 61 3.75 7.21 -1.92
CA GLY A 61 4.47 6.59 -3.05
C GLY A 61 3.82 5.31 -3.55
N GLU A 62 3.27 4.49 -2.65
CA GLU A 62 2.51 3.28 -3.03
C GLU A 62 1.12 3.60 -3.57
N PHE A 63 0.50 4.67 -3.06
CA PHE A 63 -0.73 5.18 -3.67
C PHE A 63 -0.52 5.57 -5.13
N GLU A 64 0.61 6.22 -5.46
CA GLU A 64 0.92 6.58 -6.83
C GLU A 64 1.09 5.35 -7.75
N GLN A 65 1.52 4.22 -7.19
CA GLN A 65 1.54 2.92 -7.90
C GLN A 65 0.14 2.30 -8.03
N ALA A 66 -0.71 2.45 -7.02
CA ALA A 66 -2.09 1.94 -7.04
C ALA A 66 -3.02 2.76 -7.93
N LYS A 67 -2.80 4.07 -8.04
CA LYS A 67 -3.70 5.02 -8.70
C LYS A 67 -4.09 4.62 -10.12
N PRO A 68 -3.17 4.29 -11.05
CA PRO A 68 -3.54 3.87 -12.40
C PRO A 68 -4.39 2.59 -12.40
N LEU A 69 -4.10 1.65 -11.49
CA LEU A 69 -4.88 0.41 -11.35
C LEU A 69 -6.29 0.68 -10.83
N ILE A 70 -6.44 1.56 -9.84
CA ILE A 70 -7.74 1.95 -9.28
C ILE A 70 -8.61 2.59 -10.37
N ILE A 71 -8.03 3.53 -11.14
CA ILE A 71 -8.74 4.23 -12.22
C ILE A 71 -9.14 3.24 -13.32
N ALA A 72 -8.23 2.38 -13.75
CA ALA A 72 -8.52 1.36 -14.76
C ALA A 72 -9.59 0.37 -14.27
N TYR A 73 -9.48 -0.09 -13.01
CA TYR A 73 -10.48 -0.97 -12.41
C TYR A 73 -11.87 -0.31 -12.40
N LYS A 74 -11.97 0.93 -11.93
CA LYS A 74 -13.25 1.66 -11.85
C LYS A 74 -13.86 1.90 -13.23
N LYS A 75 -13.03 2.11 -14.25
CA LYS A 75 -13.48 2.24 -15.65
C LYS A 75 -14.10 0.95 -16.19
N HIS A 76 -13.50 -0.21 -15.90
CA HIS A 76 -13.98 -1.51 -16.37
C HIS A 76 -15.15 -2.06 -15.51
N PHE A 77 -15.16 -1.73 -14.21
CA PHE A 77 -16.16 -2.20 -13.24
C PHE A 77 -16.80 -1.02 -12.50
N PRO A 78 -17.57 -0.14 -13.17
CA PRO A 78 -18.07 1.11 -12.58
C PRO A 78 -19.01 0.89 -11.40
N LYS A 79 -19.69 -0.27 -11.33
CA LYS A 79 -20.62 -0.62 -10.24
C LYS A 79 -19.92 -1.12 -8.98
N ASP A 80 -18.67 -1.59 -9.08
CA ASP A 80 -17.93 -2.07 -7.92
C ASP A 80 -17.53 -0.91 -7.00
N LYS A 81 -17.69 -1.12 -5.70
CA LYS A 81 -17.28 -0.15 -4.67
C LYS A 81 -15.81 -0.36 -4.34
N ILE A 82 -15.07 0.75 -4.27
CA ILE A 82 -13.62 0.73 -3.95
C ILE A 82 -13.38 1.22 -2.55
N LEU A 83 -12.79 0.36 -1.73
CA LEU A 83 -12.22 0.69 -0.43
C LEU A 83 -10.71 0.90 -0.60
N LEU A 84 -10.22 2.07 -0.24
CA LEU A 84 -8.80 2.39 -0.23
C LEU A 84 -8.33 2.60 1.20
N THR A 85 -7.34 1.81 1.62
CA THR A 85 -6.76 1.96 2.96
C THR A 85 -5.31 2.38 2.90
N PHE A 86 -4.93 3.28 3.82
CA PHE A 86 -3.55 3.73 4.01
C PHE A 86 -2.98 3.25 5.35
N PHE A 87 -1.68 2.95 5.37
CA PHE A 87 -0.98 2.73 6.63
C PHE A 87 -0.45 4.04 7.21
N SER A 88 0.18 4.88 6.40
CA SER A 88 0.85 6.11 6.85
C SER A 88 -0.02 7.37 6.69
N PRO A 89 0.10 8.35 7.60
CA PRO A 89 -0.51 9.67 7.43
C PRO A 89 -0.07 10.40 6.16
N SER A 90 1.17 10.20 5.71
CA SER A 90 1.71 10.84 4.51
C SER A 90 0.90 10.57 3.24
N GLY A 91 0.26 9.41 3.14
CA GLY A 91 -0.63 9.09 2.03
C GLY A 91 -2.07 9.53 2.32
N TYR A 92 -2.59 9.17 3.50
CA TYR A 92 -3.98 9.41 3.85
C TYR A 92 -4.35 10.90 3.85
N GLU A 93 -3.57 11.74 4.54
CA GLU A 93 -3.90 13.17 4.69
C GLU A 93 -3.94 13.90 3.34
N ILE A 94 -3.13 13.47 2.37
CA ILE A 94 -3.07 14.05 1.03
C ILE A 94 -4.18 13.50 0.13
N LYS A 95 -4.55 12.23 0.28
CA LYS A 95 -5.42 11.51 -0.67
C LYS A 95 -6.77 11.09 -0.11
N LYS A 96 -7.16 11.54 1.09
CA LYS A 96 -8.46 11.24 1.72
C LYS A 96 -9.71 11.65 0.91
N ASN A 97 -9.53 12.52 -0.09
CA ASN A 97 -10.59 12.99 -1.00
C ASN A 97 -10.42 12.47 -2.44
N PHE A 98 -9.69 11.36 -2.64
CA PHE A 98 -9.50 10.80 -3.98
C PHE A 98 -10.82 10.27 -4.55
N SER A 99 -11.27 10.83 -5.67
CA SER A 99 -12.63 10.66 -6.23
C SER A 99 -12.95 9.26 -6.77
N TYR A 100 -11.93 8.46 -7.10
CA TYR A 100 -12.14 7.11 -7.63
C TYR A 100 -12.31 6.03 -6.55
N ALA A 101 -12.21 6.39 -5.25
CA ALA A 101 -12.47 5.48 -4.15
C ALA A 101 -13.74 5.90 -3.39
N ASP A 102 -14.65 4.95 -3.17
CA ASP A 102 -15.93 5.19 -2.51
C ASP A 102 -15.78 5.31 -0.98
N CYS A 103 -14.75 4.69 -0.42
CA CYS A 103 -14.38 4.79 0.98
C CYS A 103 -12.87 4.86 1.13
N ILE A 104 -12.36 5.82 1.91
CA ILE A 104 -10.94 5.98 2.20
C ILE A 104 -10.76 6.07 3.71
N CYS A 105 -9.87 5.22 4.26
CA CYS A 105 -9.58 5.23 5.69
C CYS A 105 -8.17 4.70 5.97
N TYR A 106 -7.76 4.78 7.24
CA TYR A 106 -6.57 4.05 7.67
C TYR A 106 -6.84 2.56 7.80
N LEU A 107 -5.83 1.73 7.50
CA LEU A 107 -5.86 0.32 7.86
C LEU A 107 -5.97 0.22 9.40
N PRO A 108 -6.93 -0.49 9.96
CA PRO A 108 -6.97 -0.74 11.40
C PRO A 108 -5.70 -1.45 11.86
N TRP A 109 -5.37 -1.31 13.14
CA TRP A 109 -4.24 -2.02 13.73
C TRP A 109 -4.44 -3.53 13.60
N ASP A 110 -3.41 -4.27 13.20
CA ASP A 110 -3.50 -5.68 12.80
C ASP A 110 -3.73 -6.65 13.98
N THR A 111 -4.65 -6.31 14.88
CA THR A 111 -5.14 -7.24 15.90
C THR A 111 -6.23 -8.14 15.35
N ILE A 112 -6.35 -9.35 15.90
CA ILE A 112 -7.41 -10.31 15.48
C ILE A 112 -8.81 -9.70 15.58
N LYS A 113 -9.07 -8.94 16.65
CA LYS A 113 -10.35 -8.25 16.87
C LYS A 113 -10.66 -7.23 15.78
N ASN A 114 -9.68 -6.37 15.47
CA ASN A 114 -9.84 -5.34 14.46
C ASN A 114 -9.99 -5.93 13.05
N VAL A 115 -9.23 -6.97 12.73
CA VAL A 115 -9.32 -7.65 11.43
C VAL A 115 -10.70 -8.27 11.21
N ASN A 116 -11.21 -9.00 12.20
CA ASN A 116 -12.55 -9.59 12.10
C ASN A 116 -13.60 -8.49 11.91
N ARG A 117 -13.58 -7.47 12.76
CA ARG A 117 -14.49 -6.33 12.67
C ARG A 117 -14.42 -5.61 11.31
N PHE A 118 -13.21 -5.40 10.79
CA PHE A 118 -13.00 -4.75 9.49
C PHE A 118 -13.58 -5.56 8.34
N LEU A 119 -13.28 -6.86 8.29
CA LEU A 119 -13.76 -7.73 7.23
C LEU A 119 -15.28 -8.00 7.30
N ASP A 120 -15.88 -7.92 8.51
CA ASP A 120 -17.32 -8.04 8.69
C ASP A 120 -18.06 -6.77 8.20
N PHE A 121 -17.45 -5.58 8.36
CA PHE A 121 -18.01 -4.33 7.83
C PHE A 121 -17.88 -4.20 6.31
N CYS A 122 -16.76 -4.68 5.74
CA CYS A 122 -16.39 -4.30 4.37
C CYS A 122 -16.89 -5.27 3.29
N ASN A 123 -17.43 -6.45 3.64
CA ASN A 123 -17.86 -7.47 2.64
C ASN A 123 -16.92 -7.55 1.41
N VAL A 124 -15.63 -7.81 1.67
CA VAL A 124 -14.58 -7.70 0.64
C VAL A 124 -14.72 -8.79 -0.42
N LYS A 125 -14.81 -8.42 -1.69
CA LYS A 125 -14.83 -9.30 -2.87
C LYS A 125 -13.43 -9.81 -3.23
N LEU A 126 -12.45 -8.91 -3.21
CA LEU A 126 -11.04 -9.19 -3.42
C LEU A 126 -10.19 -8.09 -2.76
N ALA A 127 -8.95 -8.41 -2.42
CA ALA A 127 -8.00 -7.49 -1.82
C ALA A 127 -6.74 -7.36 -2.68
N ILE A 128 -6.28 -6.14 -2.90
CA ILE A 128 -5.09 -5.79 -3.68
C ILE A 128 -4.13 -5.03 -2.78
N PHE A 129 -2.98 -5.62 -2.52
CA PHE A 129 -1.91 -5.03 -1.73
C PHE A 129 -0.79 -4.54 -2.64
N VAL A 130 -0.34 -3.30 -2.42
CA VAL A 130 0.78 -2.74 -3.18
C VAL A 130 2.10 -3.04 -2.48
N LYS A 131 3.09 -3.49 -3.23
CA LYS A 131 4.40 -3.94 -2.76
C LYS A 131 4.32 -5.15 -1.82
N TYR A 132 4.88 -5.03 -0.60
CA TYR A 132 5.06 -6.13 0.36
C TYR A 132 4.38 -5.87 1.70
N GLU A 133 3.22 -5.24 1.69
CA GLU A 133 2.39 -4.94 2.88
C GLU A 133 1.66 -6.20 3.38
N PHE A 134 2.43 -7.17 3.88
CA PHE A 134 1.90 -8.46 4.36
C PHE A 134 1.62 -8.42 5.86
N TRP A 135 0.35 -8.16 6.21
CA TRP A 135 -0.15 -8.07 7.58
C TRP A 135 -0.69 -9.43 8.05
N PRO A 136 -0.03 -10.12 9.01
CA PRO A 136 -0.32 -11.51 9.34
C PRO A 136 -1.77 -11.82 9.70
N ASN A 137 -2.42 -10.97 10.49
CA ASN A 137 -3.80 -11.22 10.88
C ASN A 137 -4.79 -10.89 9.76
N PHE A 138 -4.55 -9.81 8.99
CA PHE A 138 -5.35 -9.51 7.79
C PHE A 138 -5.26 -10.63 6.77
N PHE A 139 -4.06 -11.11 6.44
CA PHE A 139 -3.89 -12.21 5.49
C PHE A 139 -4.59 -13.49 5.95
N LYS A 140 -4.49 -13.82 7.25
CA LYS A 140 -5.23 -14.96 7.80
C LYS A 140 -6.74 -14.74 7.76
N GLY A 141 -7.22 -13.55 8.08
CA GLY A 141 -8.65 -13.20 8.04
C GLY A 141 -9.22 -13.31 6.63
N LEU A 142 -8.49 -12.82 5.62
CA LEU A 142 -8.83 -12.93 4.21
C LEU A 142 -8.86 -14.40 3.74
N HIS A 143 -7.82 -15.16 4.06
CA HIS A 143 -7.73 -16.58 3.73
C HIS A 143 -8.87 -17.39 4.35
N LYS A 144 -9.17 -17.18 5.65
CA LYS A 144 -10.30 -17.86 6.34
C LYS A 144 -11.64 -17.60 5.65
N ARG A 145 -11.83 -16.41 5.09
CA ARG A 145 -13.04 -16.01 4.36
C ARG A 145 -12.99 -16.34 2.87
N LYS A 146 -11.93 -17.02 2.40
CA LYS A 146 -11.70 -17.35 0.99
C LYS A 146 -11.71 -16.12 0.07
N ILE A 147 -11.29 -14.96 0.59
CA ILE A 147 -11.19 -13.72 -0.18
C ILE A 147 -9.87 -13.75 -0.95
N PRO A 148 -9.88 -13.64 -2.29
CA PRO A 148 -8.66 -13.64 -3.10
C PRO A 148 -7.83 -12.39 -2.83
N VAL A 149 -6.51 -12.60 -2.68
CA VAL A 149 -5.51 -11.55 -2.45
C VAL A 149 -4.58 -11.49 -3.64
N TYR A 150 -4.34 -10.28 -4.13
CA TYR A 150 -3.36 -9.99 -5.18
C TYR A 150 -2.30 -9.03 -4.63
N SER A 151 -1.05 -9.24 -5.04
CA SER A 151 0.04 -8.33 -4.71
C SER A 151 0.54 -7.67 -5.99
N VAL A 152 0.57 -6.34 -6.04
CA VAL A 152 0.89 -5.57 -7.25
C VAL A 152 2.10 -4.66 -7.03
N SER A 153 2.85 -4.41 -8.10
CA SER A 153 4.11 -3.63 -8.05
C SER A 153 5.07 -4.12 -6.96
N SER A 154 5.06 -5.42 -6.68
CA SER A 154 5.88 -6.01 -5.63
C SER A 154 7.33 -6.11 -6.06
N ILE A 155 8.24 -5.79 -5.14
CA ILE A 155 9.67 -5.96 -5.35
C ILE A 155 10.25 -6.75 -4.18
N PHE A 156 10.90 -7.86 -4.48
CA PHE A 156 11.50 -8.73 -3.49
C PHE A 156 13.03 -8.66 -3.57
N ARG A 157 13.68 -8.76 -2.40
CA ARG A 157 15.14 -8.76 -2.26
C ARG A 157 15.57 -9.92 -1.39
N PRO A 158 16.73 -10.55 -1.65
CA PRO A 158 17.21 -11.71 -0.89
C PRO A 158 17.36 -11.47 0.61
N GLN A 159 17.62 -10.20 1.00
CA GLN A 159 17.83 -9.81 2.39
C GLN A 159 16.54 -9.75 3.20
N GLN A 160 15.37 -9.70 2.56
CA GLN A 160 14.10 -9.62 3.25
C GLN A 160 13.80 -10.86 4.07
N LEU A 161 13.10 -10.67 5.19
CA LEU A 161 12.76 -11.68 6.18
C LEU A 161 12.16 -12.96 5.57
N PHE A 162 11.37 -12.83 4.52
CA PHE A 162 10.71 -13.96 3.84
C PHE A 162 11.70 -15.01 3.32
N PHE A 163 12.90 -14.61 2.95
CA PHE A 163 13.93 -15.46 2.33
C PHE A 163 15.00 -15.91 3.33
N ARG A 164 14.94 -15.44 4.58
CA ARG A 164 15.87 -15.85 5.64
C ARG A 164 15.39 -17.13 6.31
N TRP A 165 16.33 -17.94 6.81
CA TRP A 165 16.02 -19.20 7.49
C TRP A 165 15.09 -19.02 8.70
N TYR A 166 15.22 -17.93 9.45
CA TYR A 166 14.40 -17.59 10.61
C TYR A 166 13.05 -16.92 10.24
N GLY A 167 12.84 -16.58 8.99
CA GLY A 167 11.64 -15.90 8.48
C GLY A 167 10.48 -16.82 8.11
N VAL A 168 10.52 -18.11 8.48
CA VAL A 168 9.51 -19.13 8.08
C VAL A 168 8.08 -18.71 8.42
N GLY A 169 7.87 -18.03 9.56
CA GLY A 169 6.55 -17.56 9.96
C GLY A 169 5.96 -16.52 9.00
N TYR A 170 6.79 -15.56 8.56
CA TYR A 170 6.42 -14.55 7.56
C TYR A 170 6.29 -15.15 6.15
N ARG A 171 7.17 -16.08 5.79
CA ARG A 171 7.14 -16.77 4.48
C ARG A 171 5.78 -17.40 4.22
N LYS A 172 5.13 -17.96 5.25
CA LYS A 172 3.80 -18.58 5.13
C LYS A 172 2.72 -17.62 4.61
N LEU A 173 2.88 -16.31 4.80
CA LEU A 173 1.94 -15.32 4.30
C LEU A 173 1.99 -15.22 2.77
N LEU A 174 3.17 -15.44 2.18
CA LEU A 174 3.34 -15.35 0.73
C LEU A 174 2.49 -16.39 -0.02
N TYR A 175 2.26 -17.56 0.55
CA TYR A 175 1.41 -18.60 -0.06
C TYR A 175 -0.08 -18.27 -0.06
N GLY A 176 -0.50 -17.25 0.70
CA GLY A 176 -1.88 -16.76 0.74
C GLY A 176 -2.27 -15.81 -0.40
N VAL A 177 -1.32 -15.44 -1.26
CA VAL A 177 -1.54 -14.54 -2.39
C VAL A 177 -1.89 -15.35 -3.64
N LYS A 178 -2.99 -14.99 -4.30
CA LYS A 178 -3.47 -15.69 -5.49
C LYS A 178 -2.59 -15.44 -6.70
N HIS A 179 -2.06 -14.22 -6.85
CA HIS A 179 -1.13 -13.87 -7.92
C HIS A 179 -0.27 -12.67 -7.53
N TYR A 180 1.00 -12.70 -7.92
CA TYR A 180 1.97 -11.63 -7.76
C TYR A 180 2.26 -10.96 -9.09
N PHE A 181 2.07 -9.65 -9.16
CA PHE A 181 2.55 -8.78 -10.23
C PHE A 181 3.81 -8.06 -9.74
N VAL A 182 4.98 -8.59 -10.10
CA VAL A 182 6.27 -8.12 -9.59
C VAL A 182 6.95 -7.16 -10.56
N GLN A 183 7.89 -6.35 -10.02
CA GLN A 183 8.57 -5.33 -10.81
C GLN A 183 9.69 -5.88 -11.69
N ASN A 184 10.32 -7.01 -11.30
CA ASN A 184 11.50 -7.53 -11.99
C ASN A 184 11.64 -9.05 -11.87
N ASP A 185 12.51 -9.63 -12.72
CA ASP A 185 12.79 -11.06 -12.78
C ASP A 185 13.43 -11.61 -11.51
N LEU A 186 14.24 -10.81 -10.80
CA LEU A 186 14.82 -11.22 -9.52
C LEU A 186 13.71 -11.54 -8.50
N SER A 187 12.70 -10.69 -8.41
CA SER A 187 11.55 -10.90 -7.54
C SER A 187 10.77 -12.16 -7.92
N LYS A 188 10.55 -12.38 -9.22
CA LYS A 188 9.93 -13.61 -9.73
C LYS A 188 10.76 -14.85 -9.36
N LYS A 189 12.07 -14.82 -9.59
CA LYS A 189 12.98 -15.92 -9.25
C LYS A 189 12.95 -16.25 -7.76
N LEU A 190 12.96 -15.24 -6.89
CA LEU A 190 12.88 -15.43 -5.44
C LEU A 190 11.58 -16.11 -5.00
N LEU A 191 10.44 -15.74 -5.59
CA LEU A 191 9.16 -16.37 -5.31
C LEU A 191 9.09 -17.79 -5.86
N ASN A 192 9.56 -18.01 -7.08
CA ASN A 192 9.60 -19.34 -7.70
C ASN A 192 10.47 -20.32 -6.88
N ASN A 193 11.60 -19.88 -6.32
CA ASN A 193 12.44 -20.67 -5.43
C ASN A 193 11.72 -21.11 -4.14
N LEU A 194 10.64 -20.45 -3.77
CA LEU A 194 9.75 -20.84 -2.69
C LEU A 194 8.58 -21.73 -3.15
N GLY A 195 8.53 -22.10 -4.44
CA GLY A 195 7.42 -22.86 -5.03
C GLY A 195 6.17 -21.99 -5.37
N ILE A 196 6.31 -20.67 -5.35
CA ILE A 196 5.21 -19.73 -5.71
C ILE A 196 5.34 -19.39 -7.19
N ASN A 197 4.54 -20.06 -8.05
CA ASN A 197 4.61 -19.94 -9.51
C ASN A 197 3.59 -18.96 -10.11
N ALA A 198 2.59 -18.55 -9.33
CA ALA A 198 1.60 -17.55 -9.75
C ALA A 198 2.19 -16.13 -9.73
N VAL A 199 3.16 -15.88 -10.62
CA VAL A 199 3.97 -14.64 -10.66
C VAL A 199 4.15 -14.17 -12.09
N SER A 200 3.82 -12.89 -12.33
CA SER A 200 4.07 -12.18 -13.60
C SER A 200 4.98 -10.97 -13.37
N VAL A 201 5.92 -10.72 -14.30
CA VAL A 201 6.75 -9.51 -14.28
C VAL A 201 6.03 -8.43 -15.09
N ASN A 202 5.65 -7.33 -14.45
CA ASN A 202 4.88 -6.24 -15.05
C ASN A 202 5.55 -4.86 -14.92
N GLY A 203 6.75 -4.79 -14.32
CA GLY A 203 7.44 -3.53 -14.09
C GLY A 203 6.87 -2.70 -12.92
N ASP A 204 7.28 -1.46 -12.86
CA ASP A 204 6.84 -0.49 -11.85
C ASP A 204 5.75 0.42 -12.45
N THR A 205 4.57 0.38 -11.90
CA THR A 205 3.41 1.19 -12.35
C THR A 205 3.62 2.71 -12.21
N ARG A 206 4.69 3.16 -11.53
CA ARG A 206 5.10 4.58 -11.54
C ARG A 206 5.56 5.02 -12.92
N ILE A 207 6.13 4.12 -13.72
CA ILE A 207 6.58 4.42 -15.09
C ILE A 207 5.38 4.80 -15.96
N ASP A 208 4.26 4.08 -15.84
CA ASP A 208 3.02 4.39 -16.56
C ASP A 208 2.52 5.80 -16.24
N ARG A 209 2.65 6.21 -14.98
CA ARG A 209 2.29 7.56 -14.56
C ARG A 209 3.20 8.62 -15.16
N VAL A 210 4.53 8.41 -15.09
CA VAL A 210 5.50 9.33 -15.68
C VAL A 210 5.25 9.47 -17.19
N TYR A 211 5.02 8.36 -17.87
CA TYR A 211 4.68 8.36 -19.29
C TYR A 211 3.40 9.15 -19.61
N GLN A 212 2.35 9.00 -18.78
CA GLN A 212 1.12 9.78 -18.94
C GLN A 212 1.36 11.27 -18.66
N MET A 213 2.19 11.62 -17.68
CA MET A 213 2.53 13.01 -17.36
C MET A 213 3.33 13.67 -18.50
N VAL A 214 4.27 12.95 -19.10
CA VAL A 214 5.06 13.46 -20.25
C VAL A 214 4.19 13.70 -21.49
N LYS A 215 3.15 12.87 -21.68
CA LYS A 215 2.18 13.05 -22.76
C LYS A 215 1.21 14.23 -22.57
N GLN A 216 1.02 14.68 -21.32
CA GLN A 216 0.27 15.89 -21.03
C GLN A 216 1.23 17.08 -21.23
N GLU A 217 0.92 18.01 -22.11
CA GLU A 217 1.66 19.25 -22.25
C GLU A 217 1.54 20.06 -20.94
N ASN A 218 2.43 19.79 -19.99
CA ASN A 218 2.55 20.55 -18.75
C ASN A 218 3.48 21.74 -19.03
N LYS A 219 2.97 22.78 -19.65
CA LYS A 219 3.66 24.07 -19.70
C LYS A 219 3.66 24.70 -18.32
N LEU A 220 4.82 24.96 -17.79
CA LEU A 220 5.02 25.71 -16.56
C LEU A 220 5.61 27.07 -16.98
N GLU A 221 4.76 28.08 -17.11
CA GLU A 221 5.17 29.43 -17.55
C GLU A 221 6.41 29.94 -16.81
N ILE A 222 6.46 29.75 -15.48
CA ILE A 222 7.61 30.15 -14.67
C ILE A 222 8.92 29.44 -15.09
N MET A 223 8.83 28.20 -15.59
CA MET A 223 10.01 27.47 -16.08
C MET A 223 10.38 27.89 -17.50
N ASP A 224 9.38 28.17 -18.32
CA ASP A 224 9.59 28.67 -19.67
C ASP A 224 10.27 30.03 -19.63
N ASP A 225 9.85 30.94 -18.75
CA ASP A 225 10.49 32.25 -18.51
C ASP A 225 11.92 32.10 -17.99
N PHE A 226 12.12 31.22 -16.99
CA PHE A 226 13.45 30.98 -16.39
C PHE A 226 14.44 30.36 -17.38
N THR A 227 13.97 29.46 -18.25
CA THR A 227 14.84 28.76 -19.21
C THR A 227 14.94 29.43 -20.58
N SER A 228 14.28 30.59 -20.77
CA SER A 228 14.20 31.29 -22.04
C SER A 228 15.59 31.60 -22.61
N GLY A 229 15.95 30.92 -23.68
CA GLY A 229 17.21 31.10 -24.39
C GLY A 229 18.47 30.54 -23.72
N ILE A 230 18.34 29.82 -22.61
CA ILE A 230 19.46 29.27 -21.83
C ILE A 230 19.32 27.74 -21.71
N LYS A 231 20.45 27.03 -21.83
CA LYS A 231 20.52 25.61 -21.49
C LYS A 231 20.42 25.45 -19.97
N CYS A 232 19.41 24.76 -19.49
CA CYS A 232 19.17 24.55 -18.07
C CYS A 232 19.40 23.09 -17.68
N PHE A 233 20.16 22.86 -16.62
CA PHE A 233 20.32 21.55 -15.97
C PHE A 233 19.53 21.55 -14.67
N VAL A 234 18.60 20.61 -14.54
CA VAL A 234 17.75 20.46 -13.35
C VAL A 234 18.16 19.21 -12.58
N ALA A 235 18.72 19.39 -11.39
CA ALA A 235 19.07 18.31 -10.49
C ALA A 235 18.02 18.19 -9.37
N GLY A 236 17.18 17.16 -9.45
CA GLY A 236 16.10 16.94 -8.48
C GLY A 236 16.48 15.92 -7.40
N SER A 237 16.11 16.20 -6.13
CA SER A 237 16.36 15.32 -4.97
C SER A 237 17.85 15.07 -4.69
N THR A 238 18.69 16.08 -4.90
CA THR A 238 20.12 16.01 -4.64
C THR A 238 20.44 16.02 -3.16
N TRP A 239 21.50 15.31 -2.79
CA TRP A 239 22.13 15.32 -1.46
C TRP A 239 23.34 16.25 -1.46
N PRO A 240 23.86 16.67 -0.30
CA PRO A 240 25.06 17.53 -0.26
C PRO A 240 26.25 16.99 -1.04
N GLU A 241 26.42 15.67 -1.10
CA GLU A 241 27.48 15.00 -1.84
C GLU A 241 27.33 15.17 -3.36
N ASP A 242 26.08 15.22 -3.86
CA ASP A 242 25.79 15.40 -5.27
C ASP A 242 26.11 16.84 -5.74
N HIS A 243 25.97 17.84 -4.83
CA HIS A 243 26.29 19.24 -5.13
C HIS A 243 27.77 19.41 -5.46
N ASN A 244 28.66 18.70 -4.76
CA ASN A 244 30.11 18.75 -5.01
C ASN A 244 30.52 18.19 -6.39
N LEU A 245 29.60 17.48 -7.08
CA LEU A 245 29.84 16.94 -8.42
C LEU A 245 29.24 17.82 -9.51
N ILE A 246 28.38 18.75 -9.15
CA ILE A 246 27.62 19.61 -10.08
C ILE A 246 28.27 21.03 -10.17
N GLU A 247 28.95 21.46 -9.10
CA GLU A 247 29.77 22.68 -9.08
C GLU A 247 31.08 22.47 -9.82
#